data_19b9d1a936c35caa1f197c89a6473b6c
#
_entry.id   19b9d1a936c35caa1f197c89a6473b6c
#
_cell.length_a   1.000
_cell.length_b   1.000
_cell.length_c   1.000
_cell.angle_alpha   90.00
_cell.angle_beta   90.00
_cell.angle_gamma   90.00
#
_symmetry.space_group_name_H-M   'P 1'
#
loop_
_entity.id
_entity.type
_entity.pdbx_description
1 polymer ?
#
loop_
_entity_poly.entity_id
_entity_poly.type
_entity_poly.pdbx_seq_one_letter_code
_entity_poly.pdbx_strand_id
1 'polypeptide(L)' 'QHDFELILAFYENLIREKTGRNLDETIRCILEMYCQSSIYMTVKWVLGEMECTPEGLAKILVDGMPGKLSELFEKLEILS' A
#
# COMPACT_ATOMS: atom_id res chain seq x y z
N GLN A 1 -8.05 1.21 14.08
CA GLN A 1 -8.15 0.27 12.98
C GLN A 1 -7.10 -0.81 13.08
N HIS A 2 -7.51 -1.93 13.62
CA HIS A 2 -6.58 -3.02 13.85
C HIS A 2 -5.97 -3.58 12.56
N ASP A 3 -6.83 -3.81 11.57
CA ASP A 3 -6.36 -4.36 10.28
C ASP A 3 -5.38 -3.44 9.58
N PHE A 4 -5.65 -2.14 9.65
CA PHE A 4 -4.77 -1.15 9.06
C PHE A 4 -3.39 -1.17 9.73
N GLU A 5 -3.37 -1.25 11.05
CA GLU A 5 -2.12 -1.28 11.79
C GLU A 5 -1.28 -2.52 11.46
N LEU A 6 -1.94 -3.66 11.27
CA LEU A 6 -1.26 -4.89 10.89
C LEU A 6 -0.63 -4.79 9.50
N ILE A 7 -1.36 -4.21 8.55
CA ILE A 7 -0.86 -4.03 7.20
C ILE A 7 0.33 -3.09 7.19
N LEU A 8 0.23 -1.98 7.92
CA LEU A 8 1.31 -1.01 8.00
C LEU A 8 2.55 -1.65 8.62
N ALA A 9 2.38 -2.39 9.72
CA ALA A 9 3.49 -3.06 10.38
C ALA A 9 4.16 -4.09 9.46
N PHE A 10 3.36 -4.81 8.66
CA PHE A 10 3.89 -5.77 7.71
C PHE A 10 4.83 -5.09 6.71
N TYR A 11 4.40 -3.98 6.12
CA TYR A 11 5.22 -3.27 5.16
C TYR A 11 6.46 -2.64 5.80
N GLU A 12 6.31 -2.10 7.01
CA GLU A 12 7.47 -1.54 7.70
C GLU A 12 8.53 -2.60 7.97
N ASN A 13 8.10 -3.78 8.41
CA ASN A 13 9.02 -4.88 8.68
C ASN A 13 9.68 -5.39 7.41
N LEU A 14 8.90 -5.50 6.33
CA LEU A 14 9.43 -5.95 5.05
C LEU A 14 10.52 -5.02 4.53
N ILE A 15 10.26 -3.72 4.62
CA ILE A 15 11.22 -2.73 4.14
C ILE A 15 12.47 -2.73 5.01
N ARG A 16 12.30 -2.88 6.33
CA ARG A 16 13.44 -2.95 7.24
C ARG A 16 14.32 -4.15 6.92
N GLU A 17 13.70 -5.31 6.63
CA GLU A 17 14.46 -6.50 6.28
C GLU A 17 15.26 -6.30 4.99
N LYS A 18 14.68 -5.61 4.02
CA LYS A 18 15.35 -5.43 2.74
C LYS A 18 16.40 -4.33 2.74
N THR A 19 16.23 -3.30 3.56
CA THR A 19 17.17 -2.17 3.58
C THR A 19 18.10 -2.17 4.79
N GLY A 20 17.74 -2.89 5.83
CA GLY A 20 18.47 -2.86 7.09
C GLY A 20 18.25 -1.58 7.89
N ARG A 21 17.29 -0.75 7.49
CA ARG A 21 17.02 0.52 8.14
C ARG A 21 15.53 0.72 8.37
N ASN A 22 15.19 1.58 9.32
CA ASN A 22 13.81 1.97 9.54
C ASN A 22 13.37 2.91 8.43
N LEU A 23 12.05 2.99 8.24
CA LEU A 23 11.47 3.91 7.27
C LEU A 23 11.76 5.36 7.63
N ASP A 24 12.02 6.15 6.62
CA ASP A 24 12.02 7.59 6.74
C ASP A 24 10.61 8.04 7.14
N GLU A 25 10.50 9.06 7.99
CA GLU A 25 9.20 9.53 8.49
C GLU A 25 8.26 9.94 7.37
N THR A 26 8.78 10.62 6.34
CA THR A 26 7.97 11.03 5.22
C THR A 26 7.40 9.83 4.48
N ILE A 27 8.22 8.83 4.22
CA ILE A 27 7.78 7.62 3.53
C ILE A 27 6.77 6.87 4.39
N ARG A 28 6.98 6.85 5.71
CA ARG A 28 6.05 6.19 6.61
C ARG A 28 4.67 6.84 6.53
N CYS A 29 4.62 8.16 6.49
CA CYS A 29 3.35 8.89 6.38
C CYS A 29 2.66 8.62 5.05
N ILE A 30 3.43 8.58 3.97
CA ILE A 30 2.88 8.28 2.65
C ILE A 30 2.33 6.87 2.60
N LEU A 31 3.06 5.92 3.19
CA LEU A 31 2.60 4.54 3.27
C LEU A 31 1.30 4.44 4.08
N GLU A 32 1.23 5.15 5.18
CA GLU A 32 0.02 5.17 6.00
C GLU A 32 -1.19 5.69 5.23
N MET A 33 -1.01 6.81 4.52
CA MET A 33 -2.07 7.37 3.70
C MET A 33 -2.53 6.39 2.62
N TYR A 34 -1.59 5.76 1.96
CA TYR A 34 -1.91 4.82 0.89
C TYR A 34 -2.64 3.59 1.43
N CYS A 35 -2.20 3.06 2.57
CA CYS A 35 -2.87 1.91 3.18
C CYS A 35 -4.30 2.24 3.56
N GLN A 36 -4.54 3.42 4.14
CA GLN A 36 -5.89 3.86 4.49
C GLN A 36 -6.77 3.96 3.27
N SER A 37 -6.25 4.59 2.20
CA SER A 37 -6.99 4.73 0.96
C SER A 37 -7.31 3.39 0.32
N SER A 38 -6.34 2.49 0.33
CA SER A 38 -6.52 1.15 -0.26
C SER A 38 -7.60 0.37 0.47
N ILE A 39 -7.61 0.43 1.80
CA ILE A 39 -8.62 -0.25 2.60
C ILE A 39 -10.00 0.35 2.30
N TYR A 40 -10.09 1.67 2.26
CA TYR A 40 -11.34 2.35 1.97
C TYR A 40 -11.91 1.91 0.61
N MET A 41 -11.07 1.89 -0.42
CA MET A 41 -11.51 1.52 -1.77
C MET A 41 -11.89 0.05 -1.84
N THR A 42 -11.16 -0.81 -1.15
CA THR A 42 -11.47 -2.23 -1.14
C THR A 42 -12.82 -2.51 -0.48
N VAL A 43 -13.08 -1.83 0.64
CA VAL A 43 -14.37 -1.98 1.33
C VAL A 43 -15.50 -1.48 0.43
N LYS A 44 -15.28 -0.35 -0.22
CA LYS A 44 -16.28 0.21 -1.13
C LYS A 44 -16.60 -0.77 -2.27
N TRP A 45 -15.58 -1.42 -2.80
CA TRP A 45 -15.76 -2.42 -3.85
C TRP A 45 -16.52 -3.63 -3.34
N VAL A 46 -16.18 -4.13 -2.15
CA VAL A 46 -16.85 -5.29 -1.55
C VAL A 46 -18.34 -4.99 -1.33
N LEU A 47 -18.66 -3.74 -0.96
CA LEU A 47 -20.05 -3.34 -0.73
C LEU A 47 -20.83 -3.09 -2.03
N GLY A 48 -20.21 -3.29 -3.17
CA GLY A 48 -20.88 -3.13 -4.46
C GLY A 48 -21.01 -1.69 -4.94
N GLU A 49 -20.24 -0.78 -4.36
CA GLU A 49 -20.31 0.63 -4.71
C GLU A 49 -19.35 1.02 -5.84
N MET A 50 -18.61 0.05 -6.36
CA MET A 50 -17.72 0.24 -7.50
C MET A 50 -17.94 -0.90 -8.47
N GLU A 51 -18.10 -0.58 -9.74
CA GLU A 51 -18.29 -1.59 -10.77
C GLU A 51 -16.97 -1.86 -11.48
N CYS A 52 -16.21 -2.81 -10.96
CA CYS A 52 -15.01 -3.25 -11.63
C CYS A 52 -14.71 -4.68 -11.22
N THR A 53 -13.90 -5.35 -12.02
CA THR A 53 -13.46 -6.71 -11.73
C THR A 53 -12.38 -6.67 -10.65
N PRO A 54 -12.09 -7.82 -10.01
CA PRO A 54 -10.97 -7.86 -9.05
C PRO A 54 -9.65 -7.39 -9.69
N GLU A 55 -9.42 -7.78 -10.95
CA GLU A 55 -8.23 -7.34 -11.69
C GLU A 55 -8.24 -5.83 -11.92
N GLY A 56 -9.42 -5.28 -12.20
CA GLY A 56 -9.56 -3.83 -12.38
C GLY A 56 -9.27 -3.07 -11.11
N LEU A 57 -9.75 -3.60 -9.96
CA LEU A 57 -9.46 -2.97 -8.68
C LEU A 57 -7.97 -3.00 -8.39
N ALA A 58 -7.33 -4.15 -8.62
CA ALA A 58 -5.90 -4.28 -8.39
C ALA A 58 -5.12 -3.26 -9.23
N LYS A 59 -5.52 -3.09 -10.49
CA LYS A 59 -4.86 -2.11 -11.36
C LYS A 59 -5.03 -0.70 -10.84
N ILE A 60 -6.22 -0.36 -10.38
CA ILE A 60 -6.49 0.96 -9.81
C ILE A 60 -5.59 1.21 -8.59
N LEU A 61 -5.47 0.21 -7.71
CA LEU A 61 -4.65 0.35 -6.52
C LEU A 61 -3.17 0.55 -6.88
N VAL A 62 -2.68 -0.16 -7.88
CA VAL A 62 -1.30 0.00 -8.32
C VAL A 62 -1.10 1.35 -9.00
N ASP A 63 -2.00 1.73 -9.90
CA ASP A 63 -1.89 2.99 -10.64
C ASP A 63 -2.02 4.20 -9.70
N GLY A 64 -2.76 4.05 -8.62
CA GLY A 64 -2.94 5.13 -7.65
C GLY A 64 -1.86 5.24 -6.61
N MET A 65 -0.86 4.35 -6.67
CA MET A 65 0.23 4.38 -5.69
C MET A 65 1.07 5.65 -5.84
N PRO A 66 1.37 6.36 -4.73
CA PRO A 66 2.24 7.53 -4.82
C PRO A 66 3.59 7.18 -5.42
N GLY A 67 4.12 8.11 -6.23
CA GLY A 67 5.37 7.87 -6.93
C GLY A 67 6.54 7.46 -6.04
N LYS A 68 6.63 8.07 -4.87
CA LYS A 68 7.70 7.74 -3.92
C LYS A 68 7.61 6.31 -3.41
N LEU A 69 6.38 5.80 -3.23
CA LEU A 69 6.20 4.40 -2.84
C LEU A 69 6.49 3.46 -3.99
N SER A 70 6.04 3.81 -5.21
CA SER A 70 6.31 3.00 -6.39
C SER A 70 7.81 2.84 -6.60
N GLU A 71 8.55 3.94 -6.52
CA GLU A 71 9.99 3.92 -6.68
C GLU A 71 10.65 3.04 -5.62
N LEU A 72 10.22 3.18 -4.37
CA LEU A 72 10.78 2.41 -3.28
C LEU A 72 10.51 0.91 -3.48
N PHE A 73 9.27 0.56 -3.82
CA PHE A 73 8.90 -0.84 -3.97
C PHE A 73 9.58 -1.48 -5.18
N GLU A 74 9.72 -0.75 -6.27
CA GLU A 74 10.46 -1.25 -7.44
C GLU A 74 11.93 -1.46 -7.11
N LYS A 75 12.52 -0.50 -6.42
CA LYS A 75 13.92 -0.57 -6.02
C LYS A 75 14.19 -1.74 -5.11
N LEU A 76 13.24 -2.10 -4.26
CA LEU A 76 13.37 -3.21 -3.33
C LEU A 76 12.81 -4.53 -3.89
N GLU A 77 12.33 -4.51 -5.13
CA GLU A 77 11.75 -5.67 -5.81
C GLU A 77 10.54 -6.25 -5.09
N ILE A 78 9.76 -5.36 -4.45
CA ILE A 78 8.54 -5.79 -3.75
C ILE A 78 7.38 -5.99 -4.71
N LEU A 79 7.34 -5.19 -5.78
CA LEU A 79 6.27 -5.23 -6.78
C LEU A 79 6.69 -5.88 -8.10
N SER A 80 7.86 -6.40 -8.18
CA SER A 80 8.35 -7.01 -9.42
C SER A 80 7.77 -8.38 -9.68
#